data_a4f5fad61d59c3f10ac30bbe17ef1e1f
#
_entry.id   a4f5fad61d59c3f10ac30bbe17ef1e1f
#
_cell.length_a   1.000
_cell.length_b   1.000
_cell.length_c   1.000
_cell.angle_alpha   90.00
_cell.angle_beta   90.00
_cell.angle_gamma   90.00
#
_symmetry.space_group_name_H-M   'P 1'
#
loop_
_entity.id
_entity.type
_entity.pdbx_description
1 polymer ?
#
loop_
_entity_poly.entity_id
_entity_poly.type
_entity_poly.pdbx_seq_one_letter_code
_entity_poly.pdbx_strand_id
1 'polypeptide(L)'
;MNEKNVYNAIADVYERFSDSAPQIEVEIRTVFGLAGEIQGKSVLDLACGYGLFSRLYKSRGASKVVGADISTNMIEIARNKSRQYGDGIEFHVRDVCNMESLGKFDIINASWLFCNAISLEELEMMFRTVANNLAPSGKLIAYTIEPDYQLTKGNCSNYLCDILSEEHCRGGLLFKAEFTFPSRNPPLPPAPFTMYSWSREQHAEASHKAGLQIEWHKPMLSQSDIDNQPAGFWDTYQNNCHEAAFVCKFL
;
A
#
# COMPACT_ATOMS: atom_id res chain seq x y z
N MET A 1 -22.46 4.01 -3.47
CA MET A 1 -21.53 2.86 -3.56
C MET A 1 -20.83 2.79 -2.22
N ASN A 2 -20.63 1.61 -1.66
CA ASN A 2 -19.88 1.46 -0.42
C ASN A 2 -18.41 1.80 -0.75
N GLU A 3 -17.82 2.82 -0.12
CA GLU A 3 -16.45 3.31 -0.39
C GLU A 3 -15.40 2.19 -0.34
N LYS A 4 -15.67 1.15 0.48
CA LYS A 4 -14.80 -0.05 0.61
C LYS A 4 -14.77 -0.97 -0.63
N ASN A 5 -15.65 -0.79 -1.61
CA ASN A 5 -15.74 -1.68 -2.79
C ASN A 5 -15.27 -1.02 -4.10
N VAL A 6 -14.65 0.15 -4.03
CA VAL A 6 -14.17 0.85 -5.23
C VAL A 6 -13.20 -0.02 -6.05
N TYR A 7 -12.32 -0.74 -5.39
CA TYR A 7 -11.33 -1.62 -6.02
C TYR A 7 -11.92 -2.83 -6.75
N ASN A 8 -13.16 -3.22 -6.47
CA ASN A 8 -13.86 -4.21 -7.29
C ASN A 8 -14.13 -3.69 -8.71
N ALA A 9 -14.41 -2.40 -8.84
CA ALA A 9 -14.72 -1.78 -10.13
C ALA A 9 -13.48 -1.43 -10.95
N ILE A 10 -12.36 -1.19 -10.30
CA ILE A 10 -11.13 -0.71 -10.95
C ILE A 10 -9.97 -1.72 -10.93
N ALA A 11 -10.22 -2.99 -10.59
CA ALA A 11 -9.17 -3.99 -10.41
C ALA A 11 -8.23 -4.11 -11.61
N ASP A 12 -8.76 -4.20 -12.84
CA ASP A 12 -7.97 -4.27 -14.07
C ASP A 12 -7.18 -2.98 -14.35
N VAL A 13 -7.76 -1.83 -13.96
CA VAL A 13 -7.11 -0.52 -14.13
C VAL A 13 -5.97 -0.37 -13.14
N TYR A 14 -6.18 -0.79 -11.89
CA TYR A 14 -5.16 -0.75 -10.84
C TYR A 14 -3.97 -1.66 -11.17
N GLU A 15 -4.22 -2.88 -11.68
CA GLU A 15 -3.14 -3.77 -12.14
C GLU A 15 -2.29 -3.09 -13.22
N ARG A 16 -2.93 -2.46 -14.22
CA ARG A 16 -2.24 -1.75 -15.29
C ARG A 16 -1.49 -0.52 -14.81
N PHE A 17 -2.02 0.19 -13.82
CA PHE A 17 -1.32 1.28 -13.15
C PHE A 17 -0.03 0.75 -12.52
N SER A 18 -0.12 -0.31 -11.72
CA SER A 18 1.05 -0.92 -11.07
C SER A 18 2.11 -1.43 -12.05
N ASP A 19 1.69 -1.87 -13.25
CA ASP A 19 2.63 -2.32 -14.31
C ASP A 19 3.28 -1.16 -15.07
N SER A 20 2.79 0.07 -14.95
CA SER A 20 3.18 1.19 -15.80
C SER A 20 3.69 2.40 -15.04
N ALA A 21 3.32 2.58 -13.79
CA ALA A 21 3.64 3.76 -13.01
C ALA A 21 5.12 3.76 -12.59
N PRO A 22 5.89 4.81 -12.90
CA PRO A 22 7.34 4.83 -12.70
C PRO A 22 7.74 4.75 -11.22
N GLN A 23 6.89 5.21 -10.29
CA GLN A 23 7.17 5.14 -8.85
C GLN A 23 7.01 3.74 -8.25
N ILE A 24 6.43 2.77 -8.95
CA ILE A 24 6.28 1.39 -8.44
C ILE A 24 7.64 0.76 -8.10
N GLU A 25 8.66 1.01 -8.90
CA GLU A 25 10.02 0.52 -8.60
C GLU A 25 10.58 1.16 -7.32
N VAL A 26 10.25 2.43 -7.06
CA VAL A 26 10.64 3.12 -5.83
C VAL A 26 9.91 2.52 -4.62
N GLU A 27 8.60 2.25 -4.76
CA GLU A 27 7.80 1.56 -3.73
C GLU A 27 8.37 0.17 -3.44
N ILE A 28 8.57 -0.66 -4.46
CA ILE A 28 9.14 -2.02 -4.32
C ILE A 28 10.49 -1.95 -3.60
N ARG A 29 11.39 -1.08 -4.03
CA ARG A 29 12.72 -0.92 -3.41
C ARG A 29 12.60 -0.50 -1.95
N THR A 30 11.69 0.42 -1.64
CA THR A 30 11.46 0.91 -0.28
C THR A 30 10.95 -0.21 0.61
N VAL A 31 9.89 -0.90 0.20
CA VAL A 31 9.29 -1.99 0.96
C VAL A 31 10.31 -3.10 1.23
N PHE A 32 11.04 -3.56 0.21
CA PHE A 32 12.01 -4.64 0.38
C PHE A 32 13.29 -4.20 1.08
N GLY A 33 13.71 -2.95 0.94
CA GLY A 33 14.79 -2.37 1.72
C GLY A 33 14.48 -2.37 3.22
N LEU A 34 13.25 -2.01 3.60
CA LEU A 34 12.76 -2.03 4.98
C LEU A 34 12.49 -3.46 5.48
N ALA A 35 12.04 -4.36 4.60
CA ALA A 35 11.82 -5.77 4.94
C ALA A 35 13.14 -6.47 5.32
N GLY A 36 14.24 -6.19 4.61
CA GLY A 36 15.53 -6.84 4.84
C GLY A 36 15.53 -8.32 4.45
N GLU A 37 16.01 -9.19 5.32
CA GLU A 37 16.09 -10.64 5.07
C GLU A 37 14.69 -11.27 4.99
N ILE A 38 14.41 -11.93 3.86
CA ILE A 38 13.10 -12.54 3.56
C ILE A 38 13.18 -14.07 3.47
N GLN A 39 14.37 -14.59 3.15
CA GLN A 39 14.56 -16.03 2.99
C GLN A 39 14.06 -16.79 4.22
N GLY A 40 13.15 -17.74 4.01
CA GLY A 40 12.57 -18.57 5.07
C GLY A 40 11.53 -17.91 5.96
N LYS A 41 11.25 -16.62 5.80
CA LYS A 41 10.27 -15.86 6.60
C LYS A 41 8.83 -16.19 6.20
N SER A 42 7.92 -16.07 7.17
CA SER A 42 6.48 -16.06 6.96
C SER A 42 5.98 -14.64 6.75
N VAL A 43 5.16 -14.43 5.72
CA VAL A 43 4.67 -13.10 5.32
C VAL A 43 3.15 -13.08 5.24
N LEU A 44 2.54 -12.06 5.84
CA LEU A 44 1.13 -11.69 5.65
C LEU A 44 1.08 -10.38 4.87
N ASP A 45 0.39 -10.39 3.73
CA ASP A 45 0.21 -9.24 2.86
C ASP A 45 -1.23 -8.74 3.01
N LEU A 46 -1.41 -7.64 3.74
CA LEU A 46 -2.70 -6.99 4.02
C LEU A 46 -3.00 -5.95 2.96
N ALA A 47 -4.24 -5.90 2.47
CA ALA A 47 -4.65 -5.18 1.27
C ALA A 47 -3.81 -5.62 0.05
N CYS A 48 -3.66 -6.92 -0.14
CA CYS A 48 -2.73 -7.49 -1.12
C CYS A 48 -3.10 -7.24 -2.57
N GLY A 49 -4.31 -6.71 -2.85
CA GLY A 49 -4.80 -6.48 -4.19
C GLY A 49 -4.74 -7.75 -5.04
N TYR A 50 -4.26 -7.60 -6.27
CA TYR A 50 -4.04 -8.74 -7.19
C TYR A 50 -2.77 -9.56 -6.87
N GLY A 51 -2.13 -9.30 -5.71
CA GLY A 51 -1.03 -10.10 -5.16
C GLY A 51 0.36 -9.75 -5.70
N LEU A 52 0.64 -8.51 -6.10
CA LEU A 52 1.96 -8.08 -6.57
C LEU A 52 3.03 -8.33 -5.50
N PHE A 53 2.89 -7.71 -4.33
CA PHE A 53 3.84 -7.85 -3.22
C PHE A 53 3.90 -9.29 -2.70
N SER A 54 2.75 -9.97 -2.59
CA SER A 54 2.71 -11.39 -2.20
C SER A 54 3.64 -12.24 -3.07
N ARG A 55 3.58 -12.10 -4.40
CA ARG A 55 4.45 -12.84 -5.33
C ARG A 55 5.91 -12.39 -5.24
N LEU A 56 6.16 -11.10 -5.06
CA LEU A 56 7.52 -10.57 -4.87
C LEU A 56 8.16 -11.09 -3.58
N TYR A 57 7.42 -11.23 -2.48
CA TYR A 57 7.91 -11.88 -1.27
C TYR A 57 8.19 -13.37 -1.51
N LYS A 58 7.28 -14.07 -2.19
CA LYS A 58 7.46 -15.48 -2.51
C LYS A 58 8.69 -15.74 -3.37
N SER A 59 8.89 -14.94 -4.41
CA SER A 59 10.07 -15.05 -5.30
C SER A 59 11.40 -14.76 -4.61
N ARG A 60 11.38 -14.01 -3.48
CA ARG A 60 12.54 -13.72 -2.64
C ARG A 60 12.76 -14.75 -1.53
N GLY A 61 12.07 -15.88 -1.60
CA GLY A 61 12.31 -17.03 -0.72
C GLY A 61 11.51 -17.03 0.59
N ALA A 62 10.43 -16.26 0.70
CA ALA A 62 9.51 -16.41 1.81
C ALA A 62 8.97 -17.85 1.87
N SER A 63 9.04 -18.48 3.04
CA SER A 63 8.60 -19.87 3.24
C SER A 63 7.08 -20.01 3.13
N LYS A 64 6.36 -19.04 3.67
CA LYS A 64 4.90 -18.93 3.64
C LYS A 64 4.50 -17.51 3.27
N VAL A 65 3.52 -17.37 2.37
CA VAL A 65 2.90 -16.08 2.04
C VAL A 65 1.39 -16.26 2.07
N VAL A 66 0.72 -15.36 2.78
CA VAL A 66 -0.74 -15.27 2.85
C VAL A 66 -1.14 -13.85 2.47
N GLY A 67 -2.06 -13.69 1.52
CA GLY A 67 -2.63 -12.41 1.12
C GLY A 67 -4.07 -12.24 1.61
N ALA A 68 -4.42 -11.07 2.06
CA ALA A 68 -5.78 -10.70 2.43
C ALA A 68 -6.18 -9.36 1.81
N ASP A 69 -7.36 -9.31 1.19
CA ASP A 69 -7.93 -8.10 0.61
C ASP A 69 -9.45 -8.11 0.75
N ILE A 70 -10.06 -6.93 0.82
CA ILE A 70 -11.51 -6.80 0.92
C ILE A 70 -12.19 -7.03 -0.45
N SER A 71 -11.49 -6.80 -1.55
CA SER A 71 -11.99 -6.90 -2.92
C SER A 71 -12.02 -8.35 -3.39
N THR A 72 -13.23 -8.87 -3.65
CA THR A 72 -13.39 -10.20 -4.24
C THR A 72 -12.73 -10.29 -5.61
N ASN A 73 -12.85 -9.26 -6.45
CA ASN A 73 -12.30 -9.25 -7.80
C ASN A 73 -10.76 -9.29 -7.75
N MET A 74 -10.13 -8.50 -6.87
CA MET A 74 -8.68 -8.53 -6.66
C MET A 74 -8.20 -9.92 -6.24
N ILE A 75 -8.88 -10.53 -5.29
CA ILE A 75 -8.53 -11.88 -4.80
C ILE A 75 -8.73 -12.94 -5.88
N GLU A 76 -9.72 -12.83 -6.75
CA GLU A 76 -9.88 -13.75 -7.89
C GLU A 76 -8.71 -13.63 -8.87
N ILE A 77 -8.29 -12.40 -9.21
CA ILE A 77 -7.11 -12.17 -10.06
C ILE A 77 -5.86 -12.76 -9.38
N ALA A 78 -5.65 -12.48 -8.09
CA ALA A 78 -4.50 -13.00 -7.32
C ALA A 78 -4.45 -14.53 -7.33
N ARG A 79 -5.58 -15.20 -7.07
CA ARG A 79 -5.70 -16.66 -7.09
C ARG A 79 -5.46 -17.26 -8.48
N ASN A 80 -5.96 -16.60 -9.54
CA ASN A 80 -5.74 -17.04 -10.92
C ASN A 80 -4.26 -16.99 -11.27
N LYS A 81 -3.57 -15.89 -10.93
CA LYS A 81 -2.12 -15.74 -11.12
C LYS A 81 -1.35 -16.79 -10.31
N SER A 82 -1.71 -16.99 -9.04
CA SER A 82 -1.04 -17.98 -8.18
C SER A 82 -1.15 -19.39 -8.75
N ARG A 83 -2.33 -19.78 -9.26
CA ARG A 83 -2.50 -21.07 -9.96
C ARG A 83 -1.64 -21.18 -11.21
N GLN A 84 -1.56 -20.11 -11.99
CA GLN A 84 -0.77 -20.07 -13.22
C GLN A 84 0.73 -20.21 -12.94
N TYR A 85 1.22 -19.57 -11.88
CA TYR A 85 2.65 -19.62 -11.50
C TYR A 85 3.01 -20.80 -10.61
N GLY A 86 2.02 -21.50 -10.02
CA GLY A 86 2.26 -22.60 -9.10
C GLY A 86 2.99 -22.19 -7.82
N ASP A 87 2.83 -20.93 -7.38
CA ASP A 87 3.61 -20.33 -6.28
C ASP A 87 3.13 -20.72 -4.88
N GLY A 88 1.92 -21.30 -4.77
CA GLY A 88 1.36 -21.83 -3.52
C GLY A 88 0.98 -20.74 -2.51
N ILE A 89 0.75 -19.51 -2.95
CA ILE A 89 0.29 -18.42 -2.09
C ILE A 89 -1.19 -18.60 -1.76
N GLU A 90 -1.55 -18.43 -0.49
CA GLU A 90 -2.93 -18.44 -0.02
C GLU A 90 -3.53 -17.03 -0.08
N PHE A 91 -4.73 -16.88 -0.66
CA PHE A 91 -5.42 -15.59 -0.75
C PHE A 91 -6.82 -15.65 -0.16
N HIS A 92 -7.18 -14.66 0.68
CA HIS A 92 -8.43 -14.59 1.42
C HIS A 92 -9.16 -13.28 1.18
N VAL A 93 -10.47 -13.33 0.93
CA VAL A 93 -11.32 -12.13 0.97
C VAL A 93 -11.59 -11.80 2.44
N ARG A 94 -11.03 -10.71 2.96
CA ARG A 94 -11.16 -10.28 4.36
C ARG A 94 -11.13 -8.76 4.47
N ASP A 95 -11.97 -8.22 5.34
CA ASP A 95 -11.86 -6.83 5.80
C ASP A 95 -10.87 -6.79 6.96
N VAL A 96 -9.74 -6.08 6.79
CA VAL A 96 -8.67 -5.97 7.78
C VAL A 96 -9.18 -5.39 9.11
N CYS A 97 -10.20 -4.54 9.09
CA CYS A 97 -10.79 -3.99 10.32
C CYS A 97 -11.47 -5.06 11.20
N ASN A 98 -11.94 -6.17 10.60
CA ASN A 98 -12.78 -7.15 11.30
C ASN A 98 -12.28 -8.60 11.16
N MET A 99 -11.10 -8.83 10.60
CA MET A 99 -10.63 -10.19 10.37
C MET A 99 -10.10 -10.84 11.64
N GLU A 100 -10.36 -12.13 11.77
CA GLU A 100 -9.68 -12.99 12.72
C GLU A 100 -8.21 -13.17 12.36
N SER A 101 -7.38 -13.53 13.36
CA SER A 101 -5.98 -13.80 13.10
C SER A 101 -5.80 -15.00 12.15
N LEU A 102 -4.96 -14.82 11.14
CA LEU A 102 -4.53 -15.87 10.21
C LEU A 102 -3.26 -16.60 10.67
N GLY A 103 -2.74 -16.23 11.84
CA GLY A 103 -1.53 -16.79 12.44
C GLY A 103 -0.56 -15.72 12.90
N LYS A 104 0.69 -16.14 13.14
CA LYS A 104 1.78 -15.23 13.49
C LYS A 104 2.79 -15.20 12.36
N PHE A 105 3.15 -14.00 11.91
CA PHE A 105 4.01 -13.77 10.75
C PHE A 105 5.24 -12.96 11.13
N ASP A 106 6.38 -13.31 10.54
CA ASP A 106 7.64 -12.58 10.72
C ASP A 106 7.59 -11.20 10.09
N ILE A 107 6.91 -11.09 8.95
CA ILE A 107 6.72 -9.85 8.21
C ILE A 107 5.23 -9.68 7.91
N ILE A 108 4.70 -8.49 8.18
CA ILE A 108 3.42 -8.06 7.65
C ILE A 108 3.69 -6.93 6.66
N ASN A 109 3.25 -7.10 5.42
CA ASN A 109 3.21 -6.03 4.43
C ASN A 109 1.84 -5.38 4.43
N ALA A 110 1.76 -4.07 4.34
CA ALA A 110 0.51 -3.31 4.29
C ALA A 110 0.66 -2.09 3.35
N SER A 111 1.01 -2.36 2.09
CA SER A 111 1.09 -1.32 1.07
C SER A 111 -0.31 -0.83 0.72
N TRP A 112 -0.53 0.48 0.88
CA TRP A 112 -1.79 1.17 0.58
C TRP A 112 -3.00 0.69 1.40
N LEU A 113 -2.78 0.13 2.60
CA LEU A 113 -3.85 -0.25 3.51
C LEU A 113 -4.37 0.96 4.30
N PHE A 114 -3.48 1.67 5.01
CA PHE A 114 -3.87 2.64 6.04
C PHE A 114 -4.55 3.89 5.48
N CYS A 115 -4.30 4.24 4.23
CA CYS A 115 -5.03 5.30 3.53
C CYS A 115 -6.49 4.95 3.18
N ASN A 116 -6.92 3.72 3.45
CA ASN A 116 -8.32 3.31 3.31
C ASN A 116 -9.11 3.35 4.63
N ALA A 117 -8.49 3.73 5.75
CA ALA A 117 -9.18 3.95 7.02
C ALA A 117 -10.05 5.22 6.91
N ILE A 118 -11.37 5.08 6.97
CA ILE A 118 -12.31 6.21 6.85
C ILE A 118 -12.58 6.92 8.17
N SER A 119 -12.00 6.41 9.28
CA SER A 119 -12.08 7.01 10.62
C SER A 119 -10.88 6.59 11.47
N LEU A 120 -10.61 7.31 12.55
CA LEU A 120 -9.58 6.94 13.53
C LEU A 120 -9.84 5.57 14.15
N GLU A 121 -11.10 5.21 14.34
CA GLU A 121 -11.47 3.88 14.84
C GLU A 121 -11.04 2.78 13.87
N GLU A 122 -11.24 2.95 12.57
CA GLU A 122 -10.76 1.99 11.56
C GLU A 122 -9.24 1.94 11.52
N LEU A 123 -8.55 3.08 11.65
CA LEU A 123 -7.10 3.13 11.76
C LEU A 123 -6.60 2.30 12.95
N GLU A 124 -7.22 2.46 14.12
CA GLU A 124 -6.92 1.67 15.33
C GLU A 124 -7.21 0.17 15.12
N MET A 125 -8.33 -0.17 14.47
CA MET A 125 -8.67 -1.57 14.16
C MET A 125 -7.63 -2.21 13.23
N MET A 126 -7.14 -1.49 12.21
CA MET A 126 -6.09 -1.98 11.32
C MET A 126 -4.79 -2.26 12.10
N PHE A 127 -4.33 -1.36 12.97
CA PHE A 127 -3.15 -1.61 13.81
C PHE A 127 -3.35 -2.77 14.79
N ARG A 128 -4.54 -2.92 15.36
CA ARG A 128 -4.88 -4.07 16.23
C ARG A 128 -4.80 -5.39 15.46
N THR A 129 -5.30 -5.42 14.22
CA THR A 129 -5.19 -6.60 13.36
C THR A 129 -3.74 -6.92 13.04
N VAL A 130 -2.90 -5.92 12.77
CA VAL A 130 -1.45 -6.11 12.63
C VAL A 130 -0.87 -6.76 13.88
N ALA A 131 -1.09 -6.21 15.06
CA ALA A 131 -0.56 -6.76 16.32
C ALA A 131 -1.03 -8.20 16.58
N ASN A 132 -2.29 -8.51 16.24
CA ASN A 132 -2.86 -9.85 16.39
C ASN A 132 -2.23 -10.90 15.45
N ASN A 133 -1.60 -10.47 14.36
CA ASN A 133 -0.97 -11.35 13.37
C ASN A 133 0.56 -11.27 13.36
N LEU A 134 1.16 -10.31 14.06
CA LEU A 134 2.61 -10.13 14.10
C LEU A 134 3.26 -11.11 15.08
N ALA A 135 4.33 -11.78 14.66
CA ALA A 135 5.19 -12.56 15.55
C ALA A 135 5.92 -11.65 16.55
N PRO A 136 6.31 -12.12 17.75
CA PRO A 136 6.97 -11.26 18.75
C PRO A 136 8.20 -10.51 18.26
N SER A 137 9.00 -11.11 17.36
CA SER A 137 10.17 -10.50 16.73
C SER A 137 9.90 -10.01 15.30
N GLY A 138 8.63 -10.02 14.90
CA GLY A 138 8.21 -9.60 13.56
C GLY A 138 8.17 -8.09 13.38
N LYS A 139 7.94 -7.67 12.16
CA LYS A 139 7.73 -6.25 11.81
C LYS A 139 6.63 -6.07 10.78
N LEU A 140 5.89 -4.97 10.92
CA LEU A 140 5.06 -4.42 9.86
C LEU A 140 5.92 -3.53 8.97
N ILE A 141 5.74 -3.63 7.66
CA ILE A 141 6.15 -2.62 6.67
C ILE A 141 4.89 -2.10 6.02
N ALA A 142 4.69 -0.80 6.06
CA ALA A 142 3.57 -0.14 5.41
C ALA A 142 4.06 0.92 4.42
N TYR A 143 3.31 1.05 3.33
CA TYR A 143 3.45 2.12 2.36
C TYR A 143 2.11 2.84 2.25
N THR A 144 2.11 4.16 2.32
CA THR A 144 0.88 4.95 2.46
C THR A 144 1.06 6.36 1.92
N ILE A 145 0.00 7.17 1.96
CA ILE A 145 0.09 8.59 1.65
C ILE A 145 0.94 9.33 2.69
N GLU A 146 1.80 10.25 2.24
CA GLU A 146 2.62 11.07 3.13
C GLU A 146 1.72 12.06 3.90
N PRO A 147 1.71 12.02 5.25
CA PRO A 147 0.88 12.92 6.06
C PRO A 147 1.12 14.40 5.83
N ASP A 148 2.34 14.77 5.45
CA ASP A 148 2.75 16.17 5.23
C ASP A 148 2.62 16.59 3.76
N TYR A 149 2.08 15.74 2.88
CA TYR A 149 1.82 16.09 1.48
C TYR A 149 0.82 17.25 1.36
N GLN A 150 1.08 18.17 0.45
CA GLN A 150 0.25 19.34 0.19
C GLN A 150 -0.03 19.46 -1.32
N LEU A 151 -1.29 19.30 -1.72
CA LEU A 151 -1.68 19.39 -3.13
C LEU A 151 -1.28 20.74 -3.77
N THR A 152 -1.29 21.81 -3.00
CA THR A 152 -0.90 23.17 -3.46
C THR A 152 0.58 23.29 -3.85
N LYS A 153 1.43 22.35 -3.44
CA LYS A 153 2.86 22.33 -3.76
C LYS A 153 3.22 21.48 -4.97
N GLY A 154 2.25 20.78 -5.53
CA GLY A 154 2.45 19.96 -6.73
C GLY A 154 1.61 18.70 -6.72
N ASN A 155 1.16 18.28 -7.90
CA ASN A 155 0.36 17.10 -8.12
C ASN A 155 1.23 15.92 -8.58
N CYS A 156 0.64 14.72 -8.58
CA CYS A 156 1.26 13.43 -8.89
C CYS A 156 1.06 13.01 -10.36
N SER A 157 0.63 13.92 -11.24
CA SER A 157 0.25 13.62 -12.64
C SER A 157 1.34 12.90 -13.43
N ASN A 158 2.61 13.21 -13.18
CA ASN A 158 3.73 12.52 -13.80
C ASN A 158 3.82 11.03 -13.43
N TYR A 159 3.14 10.65 -12.35
CA TYR A 159 3.18 9.30 -11.78
C TYR A 159 1.88 8.52 -12.04
N LEU A 160 1.14 8.89 -13.09
CA LEU A 160 -0.14 8.29 -13.50
C LEU A 160 -1.24 8.32 -12.41
N CYS A 161 -1.13 9.25 -11.48
CA CYS A 161 -2.09 9.48 -10.42
C CYS A 161 -2.33 10.98 -10.28
N ASP A 162 -3.56 11.44 -10.53
CA ASP A 162 -3.95 12.82 -10.34
C ASP A 162 -4.76 12.97 -9.05
N ILE A 163 -4.31 13.84 -8.16
CA ILE A 163 -5.06 14.24 -6.98
C ILE A 163 -5.94 15.44 -7.37
N LEU A 164 -7.25 15.24 -7.34
CA LEU A 164 -8.24 16.19 -7.83
C LEU A 164 -8.64 17.22 -6.77
N SER A 165 -8.72 16.78 -5.51
CA SER A 165 -9.01 17.66 -4.38
C SER A 165 -8.51 17.09 -3.07
N GLU A 166 -8.30 17.99 -2.08
CA GLU A 166 -8.09 17.67 -0.68
C GLU A 166 -9.17 18.35 0.17
N GLU A 167 -9.74 17.65 1.12
CA GLU A 167 -10.81 18.14 1.98
C GLU A 167 -10.58 17.66 3.42
N HIS A 168 -10.76 18.55 4.42
CA HIS A 168 -10.75 18.13 5.82
C HIS A 168 -11.97 17.26 6.11
N CYS A 169 -11.77 16.05 6.58
CA CYS A 169 -12.82 15.10 6.82
C CYS A 169 -12.52 14.23 8.05
N ARG A 170 -13.46 14.19 9.01
CA ARG A 170 -13.40 13.28 10.18
C ARG A 170 -12.12 13.36 11.00
N GLY A 171 -11.44 14.50 11.02
CA GLY A 171 -10.18 14.71 11.76
C GLY A 171 -8.91 14.40 10.98
N GLY A 172 -9.04 13.98 9.72
CA GLY A 172 -7.94 13.78 8.75
C GLY A 172 -8.19 14.58 7.47
N LEU A 173 -7.45 14.21 6.42
CA LEU A 173 -7.62 14.72 5.06
C LEU A 173 -8.19 13.61 4.17
N LEU A 174 -9.21 13.96 3.37
CA LEU A 174 -9.71 13.13 2.29
C LEU A 174 -9.15 13.67 0.96
N PHE A 175 -8.46 12.80 0.25
CA PHE A 175 -8.03 13.05 -1.13
C PHE A 175 -8.98 12.33 -2.10
N LYS A 176 -9.49 13.08 -3.08
CA LYS A 176 -10.12 12.51 -4.27
C LYS A 176 -9.07 12.43 -5.36
N ALA A 177 -8.86 11.27 -5.91
CA ALA A 177 -7.82 11.02 -6.91
C ALA A 177 -8.36 10.14 -8.05
N GLU A 178 -7.63 10.11 -9.16
CA GLU A 178 -7.90 9.20 -10.25
C GLU A 178 -6.59 8.66 -10.85
N PHE A 179 -6.62 7.40 -11.30
CA PHE A 179 -5.54 6.86 -12.12
C PHE A 179 -5.74 7.33 -13.56
N THR A 180 -4.65 7.80 -14.18
CA THR A 180 -4.65 8.32 -15.54
C THR A 180 -3.65 7.56 -16.44
N PHE A 181 -3.97 7.42 -17.72
CA PHE A 181 -3.16 6.70 -18.70
C PHE A 181 -3.04 7.50 -20.01
N PRO A 182 -2.32 8.64 -20.00
CA PRO A 182 -2.31 9.58 -21.12
C PRO A 182 -1.71 9.00 -22.40
N SER A 183 -0.85 7.98 -22.31
CA SER A 183 -0.10 7.44 -23.45
C SER A 183 -0.77 6.28 -24.19
N ARG A 184 -2.03 5.91 -23.84
CA ARG A 184 -2.73 4.78 -24.46
C ARG A 184 -3.64 5.19 -25.62
N ASN A 185 -3.64 4.33 -26.63
CA ASN A 185 -4.59 4.45 -27.76
C ASN A 185 -5.36 3.11 -27.93
N PRO A 186 -6.68 3.03 -27.66
CA PRO A 186 -7.52 4.12 -27.13
C PRO A 186 -7.18 4.41 -25.65
N PRO A 187 -7.39 5.64 -25.15
CA PRO A 187 -7.17 5.98 -23.77
C PRO A 187 -8.14 5.17 -22.87
N LEU A 188 -7.64 4.72 -21.70
CA LEU A 188 -8.52 4.16 -20.70
C LEU A 188 -9.30 5.29 -20.00
N PRO A 189 -10.56 5.05 -19.62
CA PRO A 189 -11.27 6.02 -18.83
C PRO A 189 -10.57 6.26 -17.49
N PRO A 190 -10.60 7.48 -16.96
CA PRO A 190 -10.11 7.76 -15.61
C PRO A 190 -10.78 6.86 -14.59
N ALA A 191 -10.02 6.35 -13.64
CA ALA A 191 -10.53 5.49 -12.57
C ALA A 191 -10.46 6.23 -11.22
N PRO A 192 -11.58 6.85 -10.79
CA PRO A 192 -11.60 7.64 -9.57
C PRO A 192 -11.58 6.76 -8.31
N PHE A 193 -10.86 7.22 -7.30
CA PHE A 193 -10.80 6.62 -5.97
C PHE A 193 -10.61 7.69 -4.90
N THR A 194 -10.71 7.29 -3.64
CA THR A 194 -10.49 8.17 -2.49
C THR A 194 -9.44 7.58 -1.57
N MET A 195 -8.66 8.46 -0.93
CA MET A 195 -7.68 8.09 0.08
C MET A 195 -7.84 9.02 1.28
N TYR A 196 -7.63 8.50 2.48
CA TYR A 196 -7.56 9.28 3.72
C TYR A 196 -6.12 9.41 4.17
N SER A 197 -5.71 10.61 4.56
CA SER A 197 -4.44 10.88 5.22
C SER A 197 -4.68 11.22 6.68
N TRP A 198 -4.02 10.50 7.57
CA TRP A 198 -4.02 10.71 9.01
C TRP A 198 -2.65 11.26 9.41
N SER A 199 -2.61 12.15 10.39
CA SER A 199 -1.33 12.75 10.81
C SER A 199 -0.38 11.71 11.40
N ARG A 200 0.90 12.06 11.50
CA ARG A 200 1.92 11.18 12.12
C ARG A 200 1.58 10.90 13.57
N GLU A 201 1.01 11.87 14.29
CA GLU A 201 0.58 11.74 15.68
C GLU A 201 -0.59 10.77 15.80
N GLN A 202 -1.58 10.84 14.88
CA GLN A 202 -2.72 9.93 14.85
C GLN A 202 -2.29 8.49 14.57
N HIS A 203 -1.36 8.27 13.64
CA HIS A 203 -0.76 6.97 13.40
C HIS A 203 0.01 6.46 14.63
N ALA A 204 0.81 7.34 15.28
CA ALA A 204 1.57 6.98 16.47
C ALA A 204 0.66 6.59 17.64
N GLU A 205 -0.43 7.35 17.85
CA GLU A 205 -1.42 7.03 18.88
C GLU A 205 -2.12 5.69 18.60
N ALA A 206 -2.60 5.49 17.37
CA ALA A 206 -3.29 4.26 16.98
C ALA A 206 -2.37 3.02 17.07
N SER A 207 -1.12 3.13 16.63
CA SER A 207 -0.13 2.06 16.74
C SER A 207 0.22 1.75 18.20
N HIS A 208 0.41 2.78 19.04
CA HIS A 208 0.72 2.62 20.45
C HIS A 208 -0.42 1.92 21.21
N LYS A 209 -1.69 2.24 20.92
CA LYS A 209 -2.86 1.53 21.48
C LYS A 209 -2.86 0.04 21.13
N ALA A 210 -2.22 -0.35 20.02
CA ALA A 210 -2.04 -1.75 19.63
C ALA A 210 -0.75 -2.39 20.20
N GLY A 211 0.02 -1.67 21.02
CA GLY A 211 1.30 -2.14 21.59
C GLY A 211 2.47 -2.08 20.59
N LEU A 212 2.38 -1.22 19.57
CA LEU A 212 3.38 -1.07 18.52
C LEU A 212 4.03 0.31 18.57
N GLN A 213 5.32 0.37 18.24
CA GLN A 213 6.03 1.62 17.94
C GLN A 213 6.20 1.79 16.45
N ILE A 214 6.08 3.02 15.96
CA ILE A 214 6.15 3.37 14.54
C ILE A 214 7.42 4.18 14.23
N GLU A 215 8.07 3.86 13.09
CA GLU A 215 9.20 4.59 12.55
C GLU A 215 8.93 4.94 11.09
N TRP A 216 8.97 6.24 10.75
CA TRP A 216 8.69 6.73 9.41
C TRP A 216 9.93 6.77 8.52
N HIS A 217 9.75 6.45 7.24
CA HIS A 217 10.80 6.44 6.23
C HIS A 217 10.32 7.13 4.95
N LYS A 218 11.26 7.81 4.28
CA LYS A 218 11.00 8.33 2.93
C LYS A 218 11.14 7.21 1.90
N PRO A 219 10.43 7.31 0.76
CA PRO A 219 10.65 6.42 -0.37
C PRO A 219 12.11 6.43 -0.85
N MET A 220 12.62 5.27 -1.24
CA MET A 220 14.01 5.06 -1.66
C MET A 220 14.17 5.32 -3.17
N LEU A 221 14.08 6.60 -3.58
CA LEU A 221 14.40 7.01 -4.94
C LEU A 221 15.90 6.83 -5.20
N SER A 222 16.27 6.08 -6.25
CA SER A 222 17.67 5.83 -6.60
C SER A 222 18.18 6.77 -7.69
N GLN A 223 19.50 6.87 -7.83
CA GLN A 223 20.10 7.62 -8.94
C GLN A 223 19.67 7.05 -10.30
N SER A 224 19.55 5.73 -10.41
CA SER A 224 19.08 5.07 -11.64
C SER A 224 17.64 5.46 -12.01
N ASP A 225 16.75 5.65 -11.04
CA ASP A 225 15.39 6.13 -11.31
C ASP A 225 15.42 7.53 -11.90
N ILE A 226 16.29 8.39 -11.36
CA ILE A 226 16.46 9.77 -11.82
C ILE A 226 17.03 9.79 -13.24
N ASP A 227 18.08 9.03 -13.49
CA ASP A 227 18.79 9.01 -14.77
C ASP A 227 17.95 8.41 -15.91
N ASN A 228 16.99 7.56 -15.61
CA ASN A 228 16.10 6.93 -16.59
C ASN A 228 14.88 7.80 -16.98
N GLN A 229 14.75 9.00 -16.41
CA GLN A 229 13.64 9.90 -16.70
C GLN A 229 14.16 11.26 -17.20
N PRO A 230 13.33 12.05 -17.90
CA PRO A 230 13.69 13.41 -18.29
C PRO A 230 14.05 14.28 -17.08
N ALA A 231 14.92 15.26 -17.29
CA ALA A 231 15.29 16.22 -16.23
C ALA A 231 14.04 16.89 -15.63
N GLY A 232 13.99 16.96 -14.31
CA GLY A 232 12.85 17.54 -13.56
C GLY A 232 11.65 16.59 -13.37
N PHE A 233 11.67 15.39 -13.95
CA PHE A 233 10.55 14.45 -13.80
C PHE A 233 10.24 14.14 -12.33
N TRP A 234 11.28 13.95 -11.50
CA TRP A 234 11.15 13.62 -10.09
C TRP A 234 11.12 14.81 -9.14
N ASP A 235 11.12 16.06 -9.65
CA ASP A 235 11.20 17.25 -8.79
C ASP A 235 10.05 17.34 -7.79
N THR A 236 8.81 17.11 -8.23
CA THR A 236 7.65 17.07 -7.33
C THR A 236 7.78 15.93 -6.31
N TYR A 237 8.20 14.75 -6.75
CA TYR A 237 8.40 13.61 -5.86
C TYR A 237 9.45 13.86 -4.77
N GLN A 238 10.55 14.54 -5.12
CA GLN A 238 11.62 14.86 -4.17
C GLN A 238 11.24 15.98 -3.18
N ASN A 239 10.46 16.98 -3.64
CA ASN A 239 10.17 18.18 -2.87
C ASN A 239 8.80 18.12 -2.14
N ASN A 240 7.86 17.34 -2.65
CA ASN A 240 6.49 17.19 -2.13
C ASN A 240 5.99 15.77 -2.39
N CYS A 241 6.73 14.77 -1.90
CA CYS A 241 6.35 13.37 -2.09
C CYS A 241 4.96 13.10 -1.52
N HIS A 242 4.11 12.46 -2.29
CA HIS A 242 2.78 12.04 -1.84
C HIS A 242 2.80 10.67 -1.14
N GLU A 243 3.95 10.04 -1.06
CA GLU A 243 4.15 8.68 -0.56
C GLU A 243 5.11 8.67 0.64
N ALA A 244 4.81 7.83 1.59
CA ALA A 244 5.66 7.55 2.74
C ALA A 244 5.63 6.06 3.09
N ALA A 245 6.66 5.60 3.76
CA ALA A 245 6.68 4.28 4.36
C ALA A 245 6.83 4.38 5.88
N PHE A 246 6.39 3.35 6.59
CA PHE A 246 6.71 3.19 7.99
C PHE A 246 6.90 1.73 8.38
N VAL A 247 7.66 1.52 9.44
CA VAL A 247 7.87 0.22 10.07
C VAL A 247 7.27 0.24 11.46
N CYS A 248 6.55 -0.83 11.84
CA CYS A 248 6.16 -1.03 13.23
C CYS A 248 6.74 -2.32 13.79
N LYS A 249 7.08 -2.28 15.09
CA LYS A 249 7.47 -3.42 15.91
C LYS A 249 6.76 -3.34 17.26
N PHE A 250 6.72 -4.44 18.00
CA PHE A 250 6.25 -4.37 19.37
C PHE A 250 7.13 -3.44 20.22
N LEU A 251 6.48 -2.79 21.20
CA LEU A 251 7.11 -1.93 22.21
C LEU A 251 8.09 -2.71 23.09
#